data_4c5f45dfe9988f20fcc920aba232b106
#
_entry.id   4c5f45dfe9988f20fcc920aba232b106
#
_cell.length_a   1.000
_cell.length_b   1.000
_cell.length_c   1.000
_cell.angle_alpha   90.00
_cell.angle_beta   90.00
_cell.angle_gamma   90.00
#
_symmetry.space_group_name_H-M   'P 1'
#
loop_
_entity.id
_entity.type
_entity.pdbx_description
1 polymer ?
#
loop_
_entity_poly.entity_id
_entity_poly.type
_entity_poly.pdbx_seq_one_letter_code
_entity_poly.pdbx_strand_id
1 'polypeptide(L)'
;MGATTHPPLVLQQTQGGPALAFGLTWFAVLGSHAALQGRARARALRATHYVVGGRHAVAAGCARLPRRYGAMAVHSAAQAYANLHPEGAQAGVASLPDGQGWLIAVQDGAVLASADRLFADAAQAQARLRALLA
;
A
#
# COMPACT_ATOMS: atom_id res chain seq x y z
N MET A 1 16.35 -12.54 -11.41
CA MET A 1 16.14 -12.12 -11.41
C MET A 1 15.21 -11.43 -10.97
N GLY A 2 15.09 -10.83 -10.83
CA GLY A 2 14.31 -10.04 -10.00
C GLY A 2 12.89 -9.94 -10.42
N ALA A 3 12.00 -9.89 -9.45
CA ALA A 3 10.62 -9.60 -9.72
C ALA A 3 10.53 -8.22 -10.34
N THR A 4 9.73 -8.10 -11.39
CA THR A 4 9.43 -6.80 -11.97
C THR A 4 8.70 -5.96 -10.95
N THR A 5 9.27 -4.82 -10.59
CA THR A 5 8.63 -3.90 -9.66
C THR A 5 7.74 -2.96 -10.44
N HIS A 6 6.44 -3.04 -10.20
CA HIS A 6 5.49 -2.13 -10.81
C HIS A 6 5.50 -0.80 -10.09
N PRO A 7 5.49 0.33 -10.81
CA PRO A 7 5.40 1.63 -10.16
C PRO A 7 4.04 1.78 -9.45
N PRO A 8 3.95 2.65 -8.46
CA PRO A 8 2.67 2.92 -7.82
C PRO A 8 1.64 3.41 -8.83
N LEU A 9 0.39 2.96 -8.64
CA LEU A 9 -0.73 3.39 -9.46
C LEU A 9 -1.60 4.35 -8.65
N VAL A 10 -1.97 5.48 -9.24
CA VAL A 10 -2.88 6.43 -8.62
C VAL A 10 -4.16 6.49 -9.43
N LEU A 11 -5.29 6.25 -8.77
CA LEU A 11 -6.61 6.33 -9.39
C LEU A 11 -7.42 7.43 -8.72
N GLN A 12 -7.93 8.35 -9.53
CA GLN A 12 -8.83 9.41 -9.06
C GLN A 12 -10.25 8.96 -9.33
N GLN A 13 -11.04 8.79 -8.26
CA GLN A 13 -12.39 8.23 -8.38
C GLN A 13 -13.37 9.20 -9.03
N THR A 14 -13.25 10.49 -8.73
CA THR A 14 -14.10 11.52 -9.29
C THR A 14 -13.27 12.74 -9.62
N GLN A 15 -13.71 13.51 -10.62
CA GLN A 15 -13.02 14.74 -10.98
C GLN A 15 -13.04 15.70 -9.78
N GLY A 16 -11.85 16.15 -9.37
CA GLY A 16 -11.70 17.01 -8.21
C GLY A 16 -11.76 16.29 -6.87
N GLY A 17 -12.06 14.98 -6.85
CA GLY A 17 -12.11 14.19 -5.63
C GLY A 17 -10.76 13.63 -5.21
N PRO A 18 -10.70 12.95 -4.05
CA PRO A 18 -9.46 12.34 -3.59
C PRO A 18 -9.01 11.22 -4.51
N ALA A 19 -7.70 10.99 -4.55
CA ALA A 19 -7.11 9.90 -5.32
C ALA A 19 -6.70 8.78 -4.36
N LEU A 20 -6.67 7.54 -4.88
CA LEU A 20 -6.18 6.38 -4.15
C LEU A 20 -4.88 5.91 -4.79
N ALA A 21 -3.85 5.69 -3.98
CA ALA A 21 -2.58 5.17 -4.43
C ALA A 21 -2.46 3.69 -4.04
N PHE A 22 -2.03 2.88 -4.99
CA PHE A 22 -1.81 1.45 -4.85
C PHE A 22 -0.34 1.14 -5.08
N GLY A 23 0.20 0.18 -4.35
CA GLY A 23 1.57 -0.25 -4.60
C GLY A 23 2.63 0.52 -3.85
N LEU A 24 2.33 0.95 -2.61
CA LEU A 24 3.32 1.58 -1.75
C LEU A 24 4.32 0.54 -1.24
N THR A 25 5.50 1.03 -0.84
CA THR A 25 6.49 0.22 -0.14
C THR A 25 6.20 0.29 1.35
N TRP A 26 6.01 -0.87 1.98
CA TRP A 26 5.61 -0.96 3.40
C TRP A 26 6.71 -1.58 4.24
N PHE A 27 6.80 -1.12 5.49
CA PHE A 27 7.75 -1.65 6.47
C PHE A 27 7.16 -1.52 7.88
N ALA A 28 7.51 -2.47 8.73
CA ALA A 28 7.08 -2.45 10.14
C ALA A 28 7.86 -1.37 10.89
N VAL A 29 7.19 -0.70 11.83
CA VAL A 29 7.81 0.32 12.67
C VAL A 29 7.41 0.10 14.12
N LEU A 30 8.22 0.64 15.05
CA LEU A 30 7.89 0.59 16.47
C LEU A 30 6.82 1.63 16.79
N GLY A 31 5.75 1.20 17.47
CA GLY A 31 4.58 2.05 17.68
C GLY A 31 4.88 3.41 18.30
N SER A 32 5.74 3.46 19.32
CA SER A 32 6.05 4.71 20.01
C SER A 32 6.84 5.71 19.18
N HIS A 33 7.50 5.25 18.10
CA HIS A 33 8.31 6.10 17.21
C HIS A 33 7.87 5.97 15.76
N ALA A 34 6.66 5.51 15.52
CA ALA A 34 6.20 5.16 14.18
C ALA A 34 6.26 6.34 13.21
N ALA A 35 5.77 7.51 13.61
CA ALA A 35 5.75 8.69 12.74
C ALA A 35 7.16 9.12 12.37
N LEU A 36 8.07 9.12 13.36
CA LEU A 36 9.46 9.52 13.13
C LEU A 36 10.18 8.52 12.21
N GLN A 37 9.99 7.23 12.45
CA GLN A 37 10.59 6.19 11.62
C GLN A 37 10.03 6.23 10.19
N GLY A 38 8.73 6.42 10.06
CA GLY A 38 8.08 6.51 8.75
C GLY A 38 8.63 7.68 7.94
N ARG A 39 8.76 8.84 8.57
CA ARG A 39 9.32 10.03 7.91
C ARG A 39 10.77 9.80 7.50
N ALA A 40 11.59 9.20 8.37
CA ALA A 40 12.99 8.95 8.09
C ALA A 40 13.17 8.00 6.91
N ARG A 41 12.38 6.91 6.86
CA ARG A 41 12.43 5.95 5.76
C ARG A 41 11.94 6.58 4.46
N ALA A 42 10.87 7.36 4.52
CA ALA A 42 10.35 8.05 3.34
C ALA A 42 11.40 8.99 2.77
N ARG A 43 12.08 9.72 3.63
CA ARG A 43 13.15 10.62 3.22
C ARG A 43 14.32 9.87 2.60
N ALA A 44 14.73 8.76 3.22
CA ALA A 44 15.81 7.93 2.69
C ALA A 44 15.49 7.34 1.31
N LEU A 45 14.22 7.01 1.07
CA LEU A 45 13.76 6.46 -0.21
C LEU A 45 13.33 7.55 -1.20
N ARG A 46 13.49 8.83 -0.82
CA ARG A 46 13.10 9.98 -1.63
C ARG A 46 11.62 9.94 -2.01
N ALA A 47 10.80 9.45 -1.10
CA ALA A 47 9.37 9.36 -1.32
C ALA A 47 8.73 10.75 -1.24
N THR A 48 7.68 10.95 -2.02
CA THR A 48 6.89 12.18 -1.99
C THR A 48 5.72 12.08 -1.01
N HIS A 49 5.30 10.84 -0.71
CA HIS A 49 4.14 10.58 0.14
C HIS A 49 4.48 9.46 1.10
N TYR A 50 3.94 9.55 2.32
CA TYR A 50 4.04 8.45 3.27
C TYR A 50 2.82 8.44 4.19
N VAL A 51 2.56 7.28 4.80
CA VAL A 51 1.47 7.08 5.73
C VAL A 51 1.92 6.12 6.82
N VAL A 52 1.39 6.31 8.02
CA VAL A 52 1.63 5.40 9.15
C VAL A 52 0.27 4.97 9.68
N GLY A 53 0.10 3.68 9.92
CA GLY A 53 -1.15 3.16 10.44
C GLY A 53 -0.99 1.86 11.20
N GLY A 54 -2.06 1.47 11.90
CA GLY A 54 -2.12 0.28 12.71
C GLY A 54 -2.50 0.58 14.14
N ARG A 55 -2.89 -0.46 14.87
CA ARG A 55 -3.27 -0.35 16.30
C ARG A 55 -2.26 -1.07 17.19
N HIS A 56 -2.24 -2.40 17.10
CA HIS A 56 -1.35 -3.24 17.88
C HIS A 56 -0.02 -3.44 17.17
N ALA A 57 -0.11 -3.68 15.86
CA ALA A 57 1.04 -3.65 14.99
C ALA A 57 0.97 -2.35 14.18
N VAL A 58 2.11 -1.76 13.88
CA VAL A 58 2.16 -0.49 13.15
C VAL A 58 3.06 -0.64 11.93
N ALA A 59 2.60 -0.12 10.81
CA ALA A 59 3.34 -0.15 9.57
C ALA A 59 3.37 1.25 8.95
N ALA A 60 4.45 1.55 8.26
CA ALA A 60 4.56 2.77 7.48
C ALA A 60 4.72 2.40 6.01
N GLY A 61 4.06 3.13 5.15
CA GLY A 61 4.16 2.96 3.71
C GLY A 61 4.57 4.26 3.05
N CYS A 62 5.33 4.17 1.97
CA CYS A 62 5.74 5.36 1.25
C CYS A 62 5.79 5.10 -0.25
N ALA A 63 5.70 6.18 -1.02
CA ALA A 63 5.76 6.10 -2.47
C ALA A 63 6.30 7.40 -3.04
N ARG A 64 6.99 7.28 -4.17
CA ARG A 64 7.37 8.44 -4.96
C ARG A 64 6.37 8.56 -6.10
N LEU A 65 5.55 9.60 -6.05
CA LEU A 65 4.50 9.83 -7.01
C LEU A 65 4.88 10.98 -7.96
N PRO A 66 4.32 10.99 -9.19
CA PRO A 66 4.54 12.10 -10.10
C PRO A 66 4.17 13.45 -9.48
N ARG A 67 4.83 14.50 -9.93
CA ARG A 67 4.66 15.86 -9.41
C ARG A 67 3.21 16.33 -9.40
N ARG A 68 2.44 15.93 -10.38
CA ARG A 68 1.04 16.35 -10.49
C ARG A 68 0.19 15.96 -9.29
N TYR A 69 0.66 15.00 -8.50
CA TYR A 69 -0.05 14.57 -7.29
C TYR A 69 0.40 15.29 -6.03
N GLY A 70 1.37 16.20 -6.12
CA GLY A 70 1.92 16.88 -4.94
C GLY A 70 0.93 17.74 -4.20
N ALA A 71 -0.01 18.37 -4.91
CA ALA A 71 -1.01 19.24 -4.33
C ALA A 71 -2.38 18.58 -4.18
N MET A 72 -2.50 17.30 -4.54
CA MET A 72 -3.76 16.55 -4.46
C MET A 72 -3.89 15.82 -3.13
N ALA A 73 -5.12 15.62 -2.69
CA ALA A 73 -5.39 14.69 -1.60
C ALA A 73 -5.25 13.28 -2.13
N VAL A 74 -4.20 12.60 -1.71
CA VAL A 74 -3.92 11.22 -2.11
C VAL A 74 -3.95 10.35 -0.85
N HIS A 75 -4.75 9.28 -0.88
CA HIS A 75 -4.86 8.33 0.22
C HIS A 75 -4.30 6.98 -0.22
N SER A 76 -3.74 6.24 0.73
CA SER A 76 -3.30 4.87 0.47
C SER A 76 -4.51 3.96 0.43
N ALA A 77 -4.69 3.22 -0.67
CA ALA A 77 -5.74 2.22 -0.78
C ALA A 77 -5.52 1.10 0.25
N ALA A 78 -4.27 0.71 0.47
CA ALA A 78 -3.95 -0.33 1.44
C ALA A 78 -4.29 0.09 2.87
N GLN A 79 -3.98 1.34 3.24
CA GLN A 79 -4.34 1.83 4.57
C GLN A 79 -5.85 1.94 4.73
N ALA A 80 -6.57 2.34 3.69
CA ALA A 80 -8.03 2.37 3.73
C ALA A 80 -8.59 0.97 3.96
N TYR A 81 -8.03 -0.04 3.30
CA TYR A 81 -8.42 -1.43 3.51
C TYR A 81 -8.11 -1.86 4.95
N ALA A 82 -6.94 -1.49 5.47
CA ALA A 82 -6.56 -1.81 6.85
C ALA A 82 -7.52 -1.18 7.85
N ASN A 83 -7.96 0.03 7.60
CA ASN A 83 -8.92 0.73 8.48
C ASN A 83 -10.28 0.04 8.52
N LEU A 84 -10.66 -0.66 7.45
CA LEU A 84 -11.89 -1.43 7.40
C LEU A 84 -11.76 -2.76 8.14
N HIS A 85 -10.55 -3.21 8.41
CA HIS A 85 -10.26 -4.48 9.07
C HIS A 85 -9.29 -4.26 10.23
N PRO A 86 -9.74 -3.57 11.31
CA PRO A 86 -8.83 -3.16 12.39
C PRO A 86 -8.36 -4.33 13.26
N GLU A 87 -9.01 -5.48 13.17
CA GLU A 87 -8.67 -6.65 13.98
C GLU A 87 -8.55 -7.88 13.12
N GLY A 88 -7.64 -8.77 13.48
CA GLY A 88 -7.42 -10.03 12.79
C GLY A 88 -6.67 -9.85 11.48
N ALA A 89 -6.55 -10.93 10.73
CA ALA A 89 -5.85 -10.97 9.46
C ALA A 89 -6.84 -11.02 8.30
N GLN A 90 -6.59 -10.20 7.28
CA GLN A 90 -7.40 -10.18 6.06
C GLN A 90 -6.48 -10.07 4.87
N ALA A 91 -6.82 -10.75 3.79
CA ALA A 91 -6.07 -10.66 2.55
C ALA A 91 -7.03 -10.80 1.37
N GLY A 92 -6.66 -10.23 0.24
CA GLY A 92 -7.47 -10.34 -0.95
C GLY A 92 -6.77 -9.86 -2.20
N VAL A 93 -7.45 -10.05 -3.31
CA VAL A 93 -7.00 -9.63 -4.62
C VAL A 93 -8.14 -8.89 -5.31
N ALA A 94 -7.81 -7.81 -5.99
CA ALA A 94 -8.78 -7.06 -6.78
C ALA A 94 -8.22 -6.78 -8.16
N SER A 95 -9.10 -6.76 -9.16
CA SER A 95 -8.77 -6.25 -10.48
C SER A 95 -8.98 -4.75 -10.49
N LEU A 96 -8.00 -4.01 -10.99
CA LEU A 96 -8.10 -2.56 -11.09
C LEU A 96 -8.58 -2.16 -12.50
N PRO A 97 -9.10 -0.93 -12.66
CA PRO A 97 -9.65 -0.52 -13.94
C PRO A 97 -8.70 -0.60 -15.13
N ASP A 98 -7.39 -0.51 -14.89
CA ASP A 98 -6.38 -0.61 -15.94
C ASP A 98 -5.97 -2.06 -16.26
N GLY A 99 -6.62 -3.04 -15.62
CA GLY A 99 -6.32 -4.45 -15.81
C GLY A 99 -5.30 -5.04 -14.87
N GLN A 100 -4.60 -4.23 -14.10
CA GLN A 100 -3.64 -4.74 -13.12
C GLN A 100 -4.35 -5.45 -11.98
N GLY A 101 -3.67 -6.43 -11.38
CA GLY A 101 -4.12 -7.07 -10.17
C GLY A 101 -3.49 -6.43 -8.95
N TRP A 102 -4.27 -6.30 -7.88
CA TRP A 102 -3.80 -5.72 -6.62
C TRP A 102 -3.92 -6.75 -5.51
N LEU A 103 -2.80 -7.02 -4.85
CA LEU A 103 -2.74 -7.92 -3.69
C LEU A 103 -2.62 -7.06 -2.44
N ILE A 104 -3.51 -7.30 -1.48
CA ILE A 104 -3.52 -6.60 -0.19
C ILE A 104 -3.60 -7.61 0.94
N ALA A 105 -2.83 -7.39 1.99
CA ALA A 105 -2.91 -8.18 3.21
C ALA A 105 -2.63 -7.28 4.40
N VAL A 106 -3.45 -7.43 5.43
CA VAL A 106 -3.37 -6.62 6.64
C VAL A 106 -3.51 -7.51 7.85
N GLN A 107 -2.96 -7.07 8.97
CA GLN A 107 -3.12 -7.73 10.25
C GLN A 107 -3.25 -6.68 11.35
N ASP A 108 -4.34 -6.75 12.10
CA ASP A 108 -4.64 -5.85 13.21
C ASP A 108 -4.53 -4.38 12.81
N GLY A 109 -5.02 -4.06 11.61
CA GLY A 109 -5.03 -2.70 11.09
C GLY A 109 -3.74 -2.24 10.46
N ALA A 110 -2.73 -3.10 10.39
CA ALA A 110 -1.44 -2.76 9.77
C ALA A 110 -1.25 -3.51 8.45
N VAL A 111 -0.78 -2.80 7.44
CA VAL A 111 -0.47 -3.40 6.14
C VAL A 111 0.80 -4.24 6.27
N LEU A 112 0.77 -5.47 5.77
CA LEU A 112 1.93 -6.35 5.82
C LEU A 112 2.97 -5.90 4.79
N ALA A 113 4.27 -6.09 5.14
CA ALA A 113 5.38 -5.61 4.33
C ALA A 113 5.40 -6.20 2.92
N SER A 114 4.90 -7.43 2.74
CA SER A 114 4.87 -8.10 1.44
C SER A 114 3.59 -7.83 0.65
N ALA A 115 2.72 -6.98 1.16
CA ALA A 115 1.43 -6.69 0.56
C ALA A 115 1.40 -5.31 -0.10
N ASP A 116 0.24 -4.92 -0.60
CA ASP A 116 0.05 -3.71 -1.40
C ASP A 116 0.93 -3.79 -2.65
N ARG A 117 0.73 -4.86 -3.41
CA ARG A 117 1.54 -5.12 -4.60
C ARG A 117 0.68 -5.17 -5.85
N LEU A 118 1.24 -4.67 -6.92
CA LEU A 118 0.60 -4.67 -8.23
C LEU A 118 1.21 -5.78 -9.09
N PHE A 119 0.36 -6.42 -9.87
CA PHE A 119 0.73 -7.48 -10.80
C PHE A 119 0.12 -7.16 -12.16
N ALA A 120 0.61 -7.81 -13.20
CA ALA A 120 0.12 -7.56 -14.55
C ALA A 120 -1.39 -7.80 -14.67
N ASP A 121 -1.92 -8.77 -13.91
CA ASP A 121 -3.35 -9.06 -13.89
C ASP A 121 -3.74 -9.71 -12.56
N ALA A 122 -5.04 -9.88 -12.36
CA ALA A 122 -5.57 -10.46 -11.13
C ALA A 122 -5.17 -11.94 -10.96
N ALA A 123 -4.98 -12.68 -12.04
CA ALA A 123 -4.58 -14.08 -11.97
C ALA A 123 -3.20 -14.22 -11.35
N GLN A 124 -2.26 -13.35 -11.73
CA GLN A 124 -0.92 -13.34 -11.14
C GLN A 124 -0.96 -12.96 -9.66
N ALA A 125 -1.77 -11.97 -9.30
CA ALA A 125 -1.95 -11.57 -7.91
C ALA A 125 -2.53 -12.71 -7.10
N GLN A 126 -3.52 -13.43 -7.64
CA GLN A 126 -4.15 -14.56 -6.96
C GLN A 126 -3.17 -15.71 -6.75
N ALA A 127 -2.31 -15.97 -7.74
CA ALA A 127 -1.29 -17.01 -7.62
C ALA A 127 -0.31 -16.68 -6.49
N ARG A 128 0.07 -15.40 -6.39
CA ARG A 128 0.95 -14.94 -5.31
C ARG A 128 0.28 -15.09 -3.95
N LEU A 129 -1.00 -14.75 -3.85
CA LEU A 129 -1.76 -14.89 -2.60
C LEU A 129 -1.78 -16.35 -2.15
N ARG A 130 -2.05 -17.28 -3.07
CA ARG A 130 -2.04 -18.71 -2.75
C ARG A 130 -0.68 -19.16 -2.24
N ALA A 131 0.40 -18.67 -2.85
CA ALA A 131 1.76 -19.00 -2.41
C ALA A 131 2.03 -18.51 -1.00
N LEU A 132 1.52 -17.33 -0.65
CA LEU A 132 1.70 -16.76 0.70
C LEU A 132 0.89 -17.51 1.75
N LEU A 133 -0.23 -18.12 1.37
CA LEU A 133 -1.11 -18.85 2.29
C LEU A 133 -0.74 -20.34 2.41
N ALA A 134 0.09 -20.82 1.53
CA ALA A 134 0.48 -22.25 1.52
C ALA A 134 1.43 -22.60 2.67
#